data_0a256224a96ee4da903bf51473f33d3b
#
_entry.id   0a256224a96ee4da903bf51473f33d3b
#
_cell.length_a   1.000
_cell.length_b   1.000
_cell.length_c   1.000
_cell.angle_alpha   90.00
_cell.angle_beta   90.00
_cell.angle_gamma   90.00
#
_symmetry.space_group_name_H-M   'P 1'
#
loop_
_entity.id
_entity.type
_entity.pdbx_description
1 polymer ?
#
loop_
_entity_poly.entity_id
_entity_poly.type
_entity_poly.pdbx_seq_one_letter_code
_entity_poly.pdbx_strand_id
1 'polypeptide(L)'
;MCIAKSEALEIDKFNFEQSYFELFDLPVNCEIDSGKLREKYMELQRQYHPDRFVASSDATRMRAVQIAAHVNGAHQTLDVPLKRAEYCLQLAGLSTDSETDAKMDPMFLMQQMELREALEEVSSSSDPWRELDAARAQINEQIGSTSVTVGKAIEDKQYDEAREYVRRWQFLEKLLEEASSIEAQLDDA
;
A
#
# COMPACT_ATOMS: atom_id res chain seq x y z
N MET A 1 26.83 19.65 -25.63
CA MET A 1 27.71 18.57 -25.11
C MET A 1 27.91 18.60 -23.59
N CYS A 2 27.71 19.71 -22.87
CA CYS A 2 27.81 19.78 -21.41
C CYS A 2 26.57 19.22 -20.65
N ILE A 3 25.36 19.35 -21.20
CA ILE A 3 24.09 18.95 -20.53
C ILE A 3 24.01 17.42 -20.36
N ALA A 4 24.34 16.66 -21.41
CA ALA A 4 24.30 15.19 -21.37
C ALA A 4 25.30 14.56 -20.35
N LYS A 5 26.43 15.23 -20.08
CA LYS A 5 27.39 14.78 -19.05
C LYS A 5 26.89 15.04 -17.62
N SER A 6 26.13 16.12 -17.39
CA SER A 6 25.56 16.43 -16.09
C SER A 6 24.41 15.46 -15.75
N GLU A 7 23.56 15.15 -16.73
CA GLU A 7 22.43 14.21 -16.56
C GLU A 7 22.89 12.77 -16.33
N ALA A 8 23.96 12.31 -17.00
CA ALA A 8 24.53 10.99 -16.75
C ALA A 8 25.11 10.86 -15.32
N LEU A 9 25.72 11.93 -14.80
CA LEU A 9 26.27 11.98 -13.43
C LEU A 9 25.17 11.93 -12.34
N GLU A 10 23.98 12.45 -12.61
CA GLU A 10 22.85 12.40 -11.66
C GLU A 10 22.24 10.99 -11.60
N ILE A 11 22.11 10.32 -12.75
CA ILE A 11 21.63 8.94 -12.82
C ILE A 11 22.54 7.97 -12.06
N ASP A 12 23.86 8.15 -12.18
CA ASP A 12 24.83 7.28 -11.52
C ASP A 12 24.86 7.44 -10.00
N LYS A 13 24.40 8.57 -9.49
CA LYS A 13 24.29 8.85 -8.04
C LYS A 13 23.04 8.34 -7.38
N PHE A 14 22.04 7.86 -8.15
CA PHE A 14 20.80 7.35 -7.57
C PHE A 14 21.08 6.13 -6.67
N ASN A 15 20.65 6.21 -5.42
CA ASN A 15 20.83 5.18 -4.43
C ASN A 15 19.55 4.30 -4.35
N PHE A 16 19.63 3.05 -4.77
CA PHE A 16 18.54 2.08 -4.68
C PHE A 16 18.40 1.45 -3.27
N GLU A 17 19.39 1.63 -2.40
CA GLU A 17 19.40 1.03 -1.06
C GLU A 17 18.71 1.90 -0.01
N GLN A 18 18.42 3.16 -0.34
CA GLN A 18 17.66 4.03 0.56
C GLN A 18 16.23 3.53 0.73
N SER A 19 15.67 3.73 1.92
CA SER A 19 14.26 3.42 2.15
C SER A 19 13.34 4.28 1.27
N TYR A 20 12.12 3.81 1.02
CA TYR A 20 11.13 4.58 0.27
C TYR A 20 10.79 5.90 0.98
N PHE A 21 10.78 5.92 2.31
CA PHE A 21 10.59 7.16 3.06
C PHE A 21 11.71 8.17 2.82
N GLU A 22 12.98 7.72 2.83
CA GLU A 22 14.13 8.59 2.51
C GLU A 22 14.08 9.08 1.06
N LEU A 23 13.68 8.23 0.10
CA LEU A 23 13.53 8.61 -1.31
C LEU A 23 12.56 9.77 -1.50
N PHE A 24 11.51 9.83 -0.68
CA PHE A 24 10.46 10.85 -0.75
C PHE A 24 10.62 11.97 0.30
N ASP A 25 11.75 12.03 1.01
CA ASP A 25 12.01 13.01 2.08
C ASP A 25 10.92 13.01 3.17
N LEU A 26 10.39 11.81 3.51
CA LEU A 26 9.35 11.60 4.50
C LEU A 26 9.89 10.91 5.76
N PRO A 27 9.32 11.18 6.94
CA PRO A 27 9.59 10.39 8.13
C PRO A 27 9.00 8.98 8.00
N VAL A 28 9.66 7.99 8.61
CA VAL A 28 9.14 6.62 8.69
C VAL A 28 7.93 6.61 9.62
N ASN A 29 6.73 6.65 9.06
CA ASN A 29 5.48 6.64 9.79
C ASN A 29 4.34 6.10 8.90
N CYS A 30 3.28 5.55 9.53
CA CYS A 30 2.05 5.18 8.85
C CYS A 30 1.24 6.41 8.41
N GLU A 31 1.29 7.50 9.16
CA GLU A 31 0.70 8.77 8.77
C GLU A 31 1.73 9.62 8.05
N ILE A 32 1.47 9.95 6.79
CA ILE A 32 2.34 10.77 5.97
C ILE A 32 1.55 11.92 5.34
N ASP A 33 2.26 12.96 4.97
CA ASP A 33 1.72 14.06 4.15
C ASP A 33 1.64 13.59 2.67
N SER A 34 0.44 13.22 2.24
CA SER A 34 0.18 12.77 0.86
C SER A 34 0.48 13.87 -0.18
N GLY A 35 0.38 15.14 0.20
CA GLY A 35 0.76 16.26 -0.65
C GLY A 35 2.26 16.28 -0.93
N LYS A 36 3.08 16.12 0.11
CA LYS A 36 4.53 16.03 -0.02
C LYS A 36 4.96 14.78 -0.80
N LEU A 37 4.34 13.63 -0.53
CA LEU A 37 4.59 12.41 -1.28
C LEU A 37 4.38 12.65 -2.78
N ARG A 38 3.24 13.23 -3.16
CA ARG A 38 2.89 13.52 -4.54
C ARG A 38 3.82 14.55 -5.18
N GLU A 39 4.15 15.64 -4.48
CA GLU A 39 5.09 16.64 -4.99
C GLU A 39 6.45 16.04 -5.31
N LYS A 40 6.99 15.28 -4.37
CA LYS A 40 8.29 14.62 -4.54
C LYS A 40 8.26 13.56 -5.64
N TYR A 41 7.17 12.80 -5.74
CA TYR A 41 6.96 11.86 -6.85
C TYR A 41 7.03 12.56 -8.21
N MET A 42 6.32 13.68 -8.38
CA MET A 42 6.32 14.45 -9.61
C MET A 42 7.71 15.05 -9.93
N GLU A 43 8.47 15.46 -8.91
CA GLU A 43 9.85 15.91 -9.05
C GLU A 43 10.74 14.78 -9.58
N LEU A 44 10.72 13.60 -8.92
CA LEU A 44 11.52 12.44 -9.31
C LEU A 44 11.15 11.94 -10.70
N GLN A 45 9.86 11.92 -11.04
CA GLN A 45 9.37 11.58 -12.38
C GLN A 45 9.96 12.53 -13.44
N ARG A 46 9.95 13.85 -13.20
CA ARG A 46 10.55 14.81 -14.13
C ARG A 46 12.07 14.64 -14.24
N GLN A 47 12.74 14.32 -13.15
CA GLN A 47 14.21 14.17 -13.09
C GLN A 47 14.67 12.90 -13.82
N TYR A 48 13.99 11.76 -13.63
CA TYR A 48 14.42 10.44 -14.10
C TYR A 48 13.56 9.86 -15.21
N HIS A 49 12.69 10.66 -15.87
CA HIS A 49 11.86 10.15 -16.97
C HIS A 49 12.74 9.61 -18.12
N PRO A 50 12.49 8.38 -18.60
CA PRO A 50 13.32 7.76 -19.64
C PRO A 50 13.47 8.59 -20.91
N ASP A 51 12.44 9.37 -21.30
CA ASP A 51 12.46 10.22 -22.50
C ASP A 51 13.53 11.31 -22.46
N ARG A 52 13.96 11.74 -21.28
CA ARG A 52 15.06 12.70 -21.14
C ARG A 52 16.41 12.12 -21.59
N PHE A 53 16.52 10.78 -21.58
CA PHE A 53 17.78 10.07 -21.82
C PHE A 53 17.83 9.37 -23.18
N VAL A 54 16.90 9.68 -24.11
CA VAL A 54 16.82 9.07 -25.44
C VAL A 54 18.11 9.26 -26.24
N ALA A 55 18.80 10.40 -26.08
CA ALA A 55 20.07 10.70 -26.75
C ALA A 55 21.31 10.20 -25.99
N SER A 56 21.13 9.54 -24.82
CA SER A 56 22.21 9.02 -23.98
C SER A 56 22.62 7.60 -24.39
N SER A 57 23.65 7.05 -23.73
CA SER A 57 24.08 5.67 -23.93
C SER A 57 22.97 4.67 -23.54
N ASP A 58 23.01 3.45 -24.12
CA ASP A 58 22.08 2.38 -23.78
C ASP A 58 22.09 2.05 -22.27
N ALA A 59 23.26 2.07 -21.65
CA ALA A 59 23.42 1.86 -20.22
C ALA A 59 22.70 2.94 -19.39
N THR A 60 22.85 4.21 -19.76
CA THR A 60 22.18 5.35 -19.11
C THR A 60 20.67 5.27 -19.26
N ARG A 61 20.18 4.93 -20.46
CA ARG A 61 18.73 4.73 -20.71
C ARG A 61 18.16 3.60 -19.87
N MET A 62 18.86 2.46 -19.84
CA MET A 62 18.40 1.30 -19.03
C MET A 62 18.34 1.66 -17.55
N ARG A 63 19.34 2.38 -17.03
CA ARG A 63 19.36 2.83 -15.64
C ARG A 63 18.22 3.82 -15.35
N ALA A 64 17.90 4.74 -16.26
CA ALA A 64 16.75 5.65 -16.13
C ALA A 64 15.43 4.88 -16.01
N VAL A 65 15.24 3.83 -16.82
CA VAL A 65 14.06 2.95 -16.74
C VAL A 65 14.00 2.24 -15.37
N GLN A 66 15.13 1.74 -14.87
CA GLN A 66 15.19 1.09 -13.55
C GLN A 66 14.84 2.06 -12.43
N ILE A 67 15.37 3.29 -12.48
CA ILE A 67 15.05 4.34 -11.49
C ILE A 67 13.55 4.69 -11.56
N ALA A 68 13.01 4.93 -12.75
CA ALA A 68 11.59 5.23 -12.91
C ALA A 68 10.69 4.11 -12.37
N ALA A 69 11.02 2.85 -12.63
CA ALA A 69 10.31 1.70 -12.09
C ALA A 69 10.39 1.63 -10.55
N HIS A 70 11.58 1.89 -9.98
CA HIS A 70 11.79 1.93 -8.53
C HIS A 70 11.00 3.07 -7.87
N VAL A 71 11.03 4.27 -8.43
CA VAL A 71 10.25 5.43 -7.94
C VAL A 71 8.75 5.13 -7.98
N ASN A 72 8.26 4.51 -9.06
CA ASN A 72 6.86 4.12 -9.18
C ASN A 72 6.46 3.09 -8.12
N GLY A 73 7.25 2.04 -7.94
CA GLY A 73 7.00 1.01 -6.93
C GLY A 73 7.02 1.58 -5.50
N ALA A 74 8.00 2.44 -5.20
CA ALA A 74 8.10 3.11 -3.92
C ALA A 74 6.89 4.03 -3.65
N HIS A 75 6.46 4.81 -4.66
CA HIS A 75 5.25 5.64 -4.55
C HIS A 75 4.02 4.79 -4.27
N GLN A 76 3.78 3.72 -5.06
CA GLN A 76 2.63 2.81 -4.87
C GLN A 76 2.62 2.18 -3.47
N THR A 77 3.79 1.86 -2.93
CA THR A 77 3.91 1.30 -1.58
C THR A 77 3.54 2.33 -0.52
N LEU A 78 4.01 3.57 -0.66
CA LEU A 78 3.73 4.62 0.33
C LEU A 78 2.35 5.27 0.18
N ASP A 79 1.78 5.28 -1.01
CA ASP A 79 0.46 5.89 -1.27
C ASP A 79 -0.68 5.05 -0.68
N VAL A 80 -0.56 3.72 -0.69
CA VAL A 80 -1.56 2.79 -0.15
C VAL A 80 -1.31 2.57 1.36
N PRO A 81 -2.25 2.95 2.25
CA PRO A 81 -2.04 2.90 3.70
C PRO A 81 -1.64 1.51 4.23
N LEU A 82 -2.29 0.43 3.78
CA LEU A 82 -1.94 -0.93 4.19
C LEU A 82 -0.51 -1.31 3.74
N LYS A 83 -0.16 -1.07 2.47
CA LYS A 83 1.19 -1.36 1.95
C LYS A 83 2.27 -0.55 2.68
N ARG A 84 1.96 0.68 3.05
CA ARG A 84 2.85 1.54 3.83
C ARG A 84 3.07 0.98 5.23
N ALA A 85 2.03 0.49 5.89
CA ALA A 85 2.13 -0.17 7.19
C ALA A 85 2.96 -1.46 7.10
N GLU A 86 2.74 -2.29 6.09
CA GLU A 86 3.55 -3.49 5.80
C GLU A 86 5.02 -3.13 5.59
N TYR A 87 5.28 -2.05 4.84
CA TYR A 87 6.63 -1.58 4.59
C TYR A 87 7.32 -1.06 5.88
N CYS A 88 6.60 -0.39 6.78
CA CYS A 88 7.12 -0.01 8.09
C CYS A 88 7.55 -1.25 8.90
N LEU A 89 6.75 -2.32 8.88
CA LEU A 89 7.11 -3.58 9.54
C LEU A 89 8.31 -4.25 8.87
N GLN A 90 8.39 -4.23 7.54
CA GLN A 90 9.53 -4.75 6.80
C GLN A 90 10.84 -4.02 7.17
N LEU A 91 10.81 -2.69 7.32
CA LEU A 91 11.96 -1.91 7.78
C LEU A 91 12.37 -2.26 9.21
N ALA A 92 11.42 -2.70 10.06
CA ALA A 92 11.68 -3.23 11.40
C ALA A 92 12.14 -4.69 11.40
N GLY A 93 12.31 -5.33 10.22
CA GLY A 93 12.76 -6.72 10.09
C GLY A 93 11.64 -7.77 10.27
N LEU A 94 10.38 -7.36 10.20
CA LEU A 94 9.22 -8.24 10.37
C LEU A 94 8.50 -8.46 9.03
N SER A 95 8.15 -9.71 8.74
CA SER A 95 7.29 -10.05 7.61
C SER A 95 5.85 -10.23 8.06
N THR A 96 4.92 -9.80 7.19
CA THR A 96 3.48 -10.03 7.34
C THR A 96 3.01 -11.28 6.60
N ASP A 97 3.85 -11.85 5.71
CA ASP A 97 3.51 -12.98 4.83
C ASP A 97 3.56 -14.35 5.50
N SER A 98 4.10 -14.47 6.72
CA SER A 98 4.19 -15.77 7.39
C SER A 98 2.84 -16.17 7.99
N GLU A 99 2.12 -17.06 7.32
CA GLU A 99 0.88 -17.69 7.81
C GLU A 99 1.09 -18.53 9.09
N THR A 100 2.35 -18.80 9.48
CA THR A 100 2.70 -19.92 10.36
C THR A 100 2.61 -19.63 11.86
N ASP A 101 2.51 -18.38 12.34
CA ASP A 101 2.68 -18.11 13.78
C ASP A 101 1.61 -17.24 14.47
N ALA A 102 0.54 -16.86 13.79
CA ALA A 102 -0.47 -16.04 14.44
C ALA A 102 -1.67 -16.89 14.89
N LYS A 103 -1.78 -17.10 16.19
CA LYS A 103 -3.07 -17.39 16.83
C LYS A 103 -3.93 -16.13 16.67
N MET A 104 -4.73 -16.07 15.60
CA MET A 104 -5.72 -15.01 15.47
C MET A 104 -6.69 -15.10 16.64
N ASP A 105 -7.06 -13.94 17.20
CA ASP A 105 -8.05 -13.82 18.24
C ASP A 105 -9.37 -14.50 17.81
N PRO A 106 -9.91 -15.45 18.58
CA PRO A 106 -11.16 -16.14 18.24
C PRO A 106 -12.33 -15.17 18.00
N MET A 107 -12.41 -14.07 18.74
CA MET A 107 -13.43 -13.03 18.57
C MET A 107 -13.30 -12.38 17.18
N PHE A 108 -12.09 -12.10 16.74
CA PHE A 108 -11.86 -11.57 15.40
C PHE A 108 -12.28 -12.56 14.31
N LEU A 109 -11.96 -13.84 14.47
CA LEU A 109 -12.41 -14.88 13.52
C LEU A 109 -13.94 -14.99 13.45
N MET A 110 -14.63 -14.89 14.57
CA MET A 110 -16.10 -14.88 14.57
C MET A 110 -16.65 -13.66 13.82
N GLN A 111 -16.15 -12.47 14.08
CA GLN A 111 -16.56 -11.26 13.35
C GLN A 111 -16.32 -11.37 11.84
N GLN A 112 -15.23 -12.02 11.45
CA GLN A 112 -14.92 -12.26 10.04
C GLN A 112 -15.92 -13.22 9.38
N MET A 113 -16.32 -14.27 10.10
CA MET A 113 -17.34 -15.19 9.61
C MET A 113 -18.68 -14.49 9.44
N GLU A 114 -19.09 -13.67 10.41
CA GLU A 114 -20.33 -12.88 10.34
C GLU A 114 -20.34 -11.91 9.14
N LEU A 115 -19.22 -11.22 8.89
CA LEU A 115 -19.11 -10.33 7.74
C LEU A 115 -19.14 -11.07 6.40
N ARG A 116 -18.51 -12.24 6.33
CA ARG A 116 -18.53 -13.07 5.13
C ARG A 116 -19.92 -13.64 4.86
N GLU A 117 -20.60 -14.15 5.89
CA GLU A 117 -21.97 -14.62 5.79
C GLU A 117 -22.90 -13.49 5.30
N ALA A 118 -22.75 -12.27 5.84
CA ALA A 118 -23.50 -11.10 5.39
C ALA A 118 -23.28 -10.80 3.90
N LEU A 119 -22.03 -10.91 3.40
CA LEU A 119 -21.74 -10.72 1.98
C LEU A 119 -22.30 -11.84 1.10
N GLU A 120 -22.25 -13.11 1.54
CA GLU A 120 -22.81 -14.24 0.81
C GLU A 120 -24.35 -14.15 0.68
N GLU A 121 -25.04 -13.60 1.68
CA GLU A 121 -26.48 -13.41 1.68
C GLU A 121 -26.96 -12.24 0.82
N VAL A 122 -26.08 -11.30 0.43
CA VAL A 122 -26.42 -10.11 -0.36
C VAL A 122 -27.23 -10.46 -1.61
N SER A 123 -26.75 -11.41 -2.42
CA SER A 123 -27.38 -11.75 -3.71
C SER A 123 -28.78 -12.38 -3.57
N SER A 124 -29.10 -12.94 -2.40
CA SER A 124 -30.41 -13.53 -2.10
C SER A 124 -31.36 -12.60 -1.35
N SER A 125 -30.88 -11.42 -0.97
CA SER A 125 -31.66 -10.40 -0.25
C SER A 125 -32.77 -9.80 -1.11
N SER A 126 -33.79 -9.27 -0.46
CA SER A 126 -34.85 -8.48 -1.11
C SER A 126 -34.35 -7.10 -1.59
N ASP A 127 -33.24 -6.60 -1.03
CA ASP A 127 -32.60 -5.32 -1.40
C ASP A 127 -31.07 -5.51 -1.39
N PRO A 128 -30.50 -6.17 -2.43
CA PRO A 128 -29.08 -6.51 -2.46
C PRO A 128 -28.15 -5.31 -2.36
N TRP A 129 -28.49 -4.20 -2.99
CA TRP A 129 -27.66 -3.00 -2.99
C TRP A 129 -27.53 -2.38 -1.61
N ARG A 130 -28.62 -2.30 -0.90
CA ARG A 130 -28.63 -1.77 0.47
C ARG A 130 -27.82 -2.66 1.42
N GLU A 131 -27.96 -3.98 1.32
CA GLU A 131 -27.20 -4.91 2.15
C GLU A 131 -25.69 -4.86 1.82
N LEU A 132 -25.33 -4.74 0.55
CA LEU A 132 -23.95 -4.57 0.12
C LEU A 132 -23.34 -3.28 0.68
N ASP A 133 -24.06 -2.16 0.58
CA ASP A 133 -23.62 -0.88 1.12
C ASP A 133 -23.42 -0.93 2.64
N ALA A 134 -24.33 -1.60 3.35
CA ALA A 134 -24.25 -1.79 4.80
C ALA A 134 -23.02 -2.63 5.19
N ALA A 135 -22.79 -3.75 4.50
CA ALA A 135 -21.61 -4.59 4.73
C ALA A 135 -20.31 -3.83 4.45
N ARG A 136 -20.24 -3.09 3.34
CA ARG A 136 -19.07 -2.24 3.00
C ARG A 136 -18.82 -1.17 4.06
N ALA A 137 -19.86 -0.50 4.53
CA ALA A 137 -19.74 0.50 5.57
C ALA A 137 -19.13 -0.08 6.86
N GLN A 138 -19.60 -1.25 7.26
CA GLN A 138 -19.11 -1.95 8.44
C GLN A 138 -17.64 -2.39 8.29
N ILE A 139 -17.26 -2.93 7.12
CA ILE A 139 -15.87 -3.31 6.83
C ILE A 139 -14.96 -2.07 6.86
N ASN A 140 -15.37 -0.97 6.22
CA ASN A 140 -14.60 0.28 6.20
C ASN A 140 -14.42 0.90 7.60
N GLU A 141 -15.44 0.82 8.47
CA GLU A 141 -15.33 1.26 9.86
C GLU A 141 -14.27 0.43 10.63
N GLN A 142 -14.26 -0.89 10.42
CA GLN A 142 -13.25 -1.76 11.01
C GLN A 142 -11.85 -1.49 10.46
N ILE A 143 -11.70 -1.24 9.16
CA ILE A 143 -10.42 -0.82 8.56
C ILE A 143 -9.95 0.48 9.19
N GLY A 144 -10.83 1.48 9.31
CA GLY A 144 -10.51 2.76 9.92
C GLY A 144 -9.98 2.62 11.36
N SER A 145 -10.65 1.85 12.21
CA SER A 145 -10.21 1.60 13.58
C SER A 145 -8.91 0.79 13.66
N THR A 146 -8.77 -0.20 12.78
CA THR A 146 -7.56 -1.03 12.70
C THR A 146 -6.36 -0.22 12.23
N SER A 147 -6.52 0.63 11.22
CA SER A 147 -5.43 1.49 10.71
C SER A 147 -4.89 2.46 11.76
N VAL A 148 -5.77 3.04 12.58
CA VAL A 148 -5.37 3.90 13.71
C VAL A 148 -4.55 3.11 14.73
N THR A 149 -4.99 1.89 15.06
CA THR A 149 -4.27 1.01 16.01
C THR A 149 -2.89 0.63 15.46
N VAL A 150 -2.80 0.26 14.17
CA VAL A 150 -1.53 -0.04 13.49
C VAL A 150 -0.59 1.16 13.54
N GLY A 151 -1.09 2.36 13.20
CA GLY A 151 -0.30 3.57 13.21
C GLY A 151 0.32 3.84 14.58
N LYS A 152 -0.49 3.76 15.64
CA LYS A 152 -0.05 3.93 17.02
C LYS A 152 0.96 2.86 17.46
N ALA A 153 0.69 1.60 17.16
CA ALA A 153 1.60 0.51 17.53
C ALA A 153 2.97 0.64 16.84
N ILE A 154 3.01 1.11 15.58
CA ILE A 154 4.27 1.39 14.86
C ILE A 154 5.01 2.59 15.50
N GLU A 155 4.29 3.66 15.84
CA GLU A 155 4.86 4.84 16.51
C GLU A 155 5.48 4.47 17.87
N ASP A 156 4.76 3.65 18.66
CA ASP A 156 5.21 3.13 19.96
C ASP A 156 6.24 1.98 19.83
N LYS A 157 6.64 1.59 18.61
CA LYS A 157 7.56 0.49 18.30
C LYS A 157 7.10 -0.88 18.82
N GLN A 158 5.80 -1.05 18.97
CA GLN A 158 5.16 -2.31 19.34
C GLN A 158 4.90 -3.15 18.08
N TYR A 159 5.97 -3.54 17.39
CA TYR A 159 5.90 -4.11 16.04
C TYR A 159 5.20 -5.47 15.98
N ASP A 160 5.25 -6.29 17.02
CA ASP A 160 4.52 -7.58 17.05
C ASP A 160 3.02 -7.34 17.12
N GLU A 161 2.57 -6.37 17.91
CA GLU A 161 1.17 -5.94 17.96
C GLU A 161 0.74 -5.33 16.63
N ALA A 162 1.55 -4.41 16.06
CA ALA A 162 1.29 -3.82 14.75
C ALA A 162 1.13 -4.90 13.67
N ARG A 163 1.99 -5.94 13.68
CA ARG A 163 1.93 -7.06 12.73
C ARG A 163 0.61 -7.82 12.84
N GLU A 164 0.11 -8.06 14.05
CA GLU A 164 -1.18 -8.73 14.26
C GLU A 164 -2.32 -7.91 13.66
N TYR A 165 -2.36 -6.60 13.91
CA TYR A 165 -3.39 -5.71 13.35
C TYR A 165 -3.25 -5.50 11.85
N VAL A 166 -2.04 -5.49 11.28
CA VAL A 166 -1.85 -5.47 9.82
C VAL A 166 -2.45 -6.71 9.16
N ARG A 167 -2.30 -7.90 9.76
CA ARG A 167 -2.95 -9.12 9.26
C ARG A 167 -4.47 -9.05 9.31
N ARG A 168 -5.03 -8.45 10.37
CA ARG A 168 -6.47 -8.17 10.44
C ARG A 168 -6.89 -7.23 9.32
N TRP A 169 -6.12 -6.18 9.05
CA TRP A 169 -6.38 -5.24 7.97
C TRP A 169 -6.32 -5.91 6.60
N GLN A 170 -5.30 -6.71 6.32
CA GLN A 170 -5.22 -7.51 5.08
C GLN A 170 -6.46 -8.38 4.85
N PHE A 171 -7.00 -8.94 5.91
CA PHE A 171 -8.22 -9.73 5.81
C PHE A 171 -9.46 -8.87 5.49
N LEU A 172 -9.59 -7.71 6.11
CA LEU A 172 -10.67 -6.77 5.84
C LEU A 172 -10.63 -6.24 4.39
N GLU A 173 -9.43 -5.98 3.86
CA GLU A 173 -9.26 -5.60 2.44
C GLU A 173 -9.73 -6.73 1.48
N LYS A 174 -9.47 -7.99 1.81
CA LYS A 174 -9.99 -9.11 1.02
C LYS A 174 -11.52 -9.16 1.02
N LEU A 175 -12.17 -8.85 2.14
CA LEU A 175 -13.63 -8.74 2.18
C LEU A 175 -14.16 -7.59 1.32
N LEU A 176 -13.44 -6.45 1.23
CA LEU A 176 -13.80 -5.38 0.29
C LEU A 176 -13.64 -5.80 -1.17
N GLU A 177 -12.63 -6.60 -1.49
CA GLU A 177 -12.46 -7.18 -2.83
C GLU A 177 -13.63 -8.14 -3.15
N GLU A 178 -14.03 -9.00 -2.20
CA GLU A 178 -15.21 -9.88 -2.32
C GLU A 178 -16.50 -9.05 -2.55
N ALA A 179 -16.70 -7.98 -1.76
CA ALA A 179 -17.82 -7.05 -1.91
C ALA A 179 -17.83 -6.38 -3.30
N SER A 180 -16.67 -6.02 -3.83
CA SER A 180 -16.55 -5.43 -5.17
C SER A 180 -16.87 -6.44 -6.28
N SER A 181 -16.56 -7.72 -6.07
CA SER A 181 -16.95 -8.80 -6.99
C SER A 181 -18.45 -9.03 -7.00
N ILE A 182 -19.11 -8.94 -5.82
CA ILE A 182 -20.57 -9.05 -5.71
C ILE A 182 -21.24 -7.88 -6.42
N GLU A 183 -20.73 -6.65 -6.24
CA GLU A 183 -21.23 -5.46 -6.94
C GLU A 183 -21.22 -5.64 -8.46
N ALA A 184 -20.10 -6.11 -9.02
CA ALA A 184 -20.00 -6.36 -10.46
C ALA A 184 -21.03 -7.42 -10.94
N GLN A 185 -21.30 -8.44 -10.13
CA GLN A 185 -22.34 -9.45 -10.46
C GLN A 185 -23.75 -8.88 -10.41
N LEU A 186 -24.04 -7.95 -9.49
CA LEU A 186 -25.33 -7.28 -9.40
C LEU A 186 -25.56 -6.30 -10.55
N ASP A 187 -24.49 -5.64 -11.04
CA ASP A 187 -24.57 -4.75 -12.19
C ASP A 187 -24.86 -5.51 -13.50
N ASP A 188 -24.41 -6.77 -13.60
CA ASP A 188 -24.59 -7.62 -14.78
C ASP A 188 -25.93 -8.40 -14.79
N ALA A 189 -26.73 -8.36 -13.72
CA ALA A 189 -27.98 -9.13 -13.53
C ALA A 189 -29.22 -8.35 -13.92
#